data_705ca6160c1cf9a8929bd17776893dca
#
_entry.id   705ca6160c1cf9a8929bd17776893dca
#
_cell.length_a   1.000
_cell.length_b   1.000
_cell.length_c   1.000
_cell.angle_alpha   90.00
_cell.angle_beta   90.00
_cell.angle_gamma   90.00
#
_symmetry.space_group_name_H-M   'P 1'
#
loop_
_entity.id
_entity.type
_entity.pdbx_description
1 polymer ?
#
loop_
_entity_poly.entity_id
_entity_poly.type
_entity_poly.pdbx_seq_one_letter_code
_entity_poly.pdbx_strand_id
1 'polypeptide(L)'
;MSNLNILIVEGNIKKDSEIFIKATGASVSDNLKNLLLKLEPSVAIEVVHPGKDIEVKSVLSRINTFNGVIFTGGAMRVNDQTDEIKKHINFASECFNYNKKILAICWGLQVCSLAAGGIVSPGKNGAHLGIASNVKINETGKKHPMYKDKLFLFNTPAFNFD
;
A
#
# COMPACT_ATOMS: atom_id res chain seq x y z
N MET A 1 0.18 -22.10 17.22
CA MET A 1 -0.46 -21.10 16.33
C MET A 1 0.63 -20.59 15.41
N SER A 2 0.42 -20.59 14.09
CA SER A 2 1.41 -20.02 13.15
C SER A 2 1.44 -18.52 13.37
N ASN A 3 2.58 -17.97 13.77
CA ASN A 3 2.73 -16.52 13.90
C ASN A 3 2.45 -15.87 12.54
N LEU A 4 1.52 -14.93 12.52
CA LEU A 4 1.24 -14.13 11.33
C LEU A 4 2.48 -13.29 11.00
N ASN A 5 2.98 -13.39 9.77
CA ASN A 5 4.16 -12.66 9.30
C ASN A 5 3.77 -11.72 8.15
N ILE A 6 3.87 -10.43 8.34
CA ILE A 6 3.43 -9.39 7.39
C ILE A 6 4.63 -8.57 6.93
N LEU A 7 4.70 -8.38 5.62
CA LEU A 7 5.62 -7.45 4.99
C LEU A 7 4.91 -6.13 4.73
N ILE A 8 5.48 -5.04 5.22
CA ILE A 8 5.02 -3.67 4.90
C ILE A 8 5.98 -3.07 3.87
N VAL A 9 5.45 -2.55 2.79
CA VAL A 9 6.19 -1.84 1.74
C VAL A 9 6.01 -0.34 1.98
N GLU A 10 7.11 0.34 2.33
CA GLU A 10 7.11 1.80 2.53
C GLU A 10 6.86 2.50 1.19
N GLY A 11 5.82 3.33 1.13
CA GLY A 11 5.41 4.05 -0.07
C GLY A 11 6.21 5.32 -0.35
N ASN A 12 6.92 5.86 0.65
CA ASN A 12 7.71 7.07 0.50
C ASN A 12 9.18 6.76 0.19
N ILE A 13 9.81 7.60 -0.62
CA ILE A 13 11.26 7.69 -0.69
C ILE A 13 11.80 8.37 0.56
N LYS A 14 13.11 8.26 0.80
CA LYS A 14 13.76 8.79 2.01
C LYS A 14 13.40 10.25 2.29
N LYS A 15 13.46 11.12 1.27
CA LYS A 15 13.17 12.56 1.41
C LYS A 15 11.73 12.81 1.88
N ASP A 16 10.76 12.14 1.29
CA ASP A 16 9.33 12.30 1.64
C ASP A 16 9.04 11.70 3.00
N SER A 17 9.69 10.57 3.33
CA SER A 17 9.60 9.95 4.66
C SER A 17 10.13 10.89 5.75
N GLU A 18 11.26 11.56 5.54
CA GLU A 18 11.81 12.54 6.49
C GLU A 18 10.86 13.71 6.73
N ILE A 19 10.22 14.23 5.66
CA ILE A 19 9.21 15.29 5.77
C ILE A 19 8.00 14.79 6.57
N PHE A 20 7.52 13.59 6.27
CA PHE A 20 6.38 12.99 6.94
C PHE A 20 6.68 12.74 8.44
N ILE A 21 7.84 12.19 8.76
CA ILE A 21 8.30 11.97 10.15
C ILE A 21 8.35 13.28 10.93
N LYS A 22 8.90 14.34 10.31
CA LYS A 22 8.96 15.65 10.95
C LYS A 22 7.57 16.22 11.27
N ALA A 23 6.57 15.93 10.45
CA ALA A 23 5.20 16.41 10.64
C ALA A 23 4.38 15.53 11.61
N THR A 24 4.62 14.22 11.65
CA THR A 24 3.73 13.25 12.32
C THR A 24 4.42 12.44 13.43
N GLY A 25 5.74 12.53 13.54
CA GLY A 25 6.54 11.80 14.54
C GLY A 25 7.00 10.39 14.13
N ALA A 26 6.46 9.80 13.05
CA ALA A 26 6.85 8.47 12.59
C ALA A 26 6.65 8.33 11.07
N SER A 27 7.29 7.34 10.43
CA SER A 27 7.04 7.01 9.02
C SER A 27 5.64 6.44 8.79
N VAL A 28 5.21 6.37 7.53
CA VAL A 28 3.91 5.75 7.18
C VAL A 28 3.93 4.26 7.56
N SER A 29 5.02 3.56 7.27
CA SER A 29 5.19 2.16 7.63
C SER A 29 5.25 1.94 9.15
N ASP A 30 5.92 2.83 9.93
CA ASP A 30 5.95 2.71 11.38
C ASP A 30 4.58 2.94 12.01
N ASN A 31 3.81 3.91 11.52
CA ASN A 31 2.44 4.14 11.97
C ASN A 31 1.56 2.90 11.71
N LEU A 32 1.66 2.30 10.52
CA LEU A 32 0.92 1.09 10.19
C LEU A 32 1.38 -0.10 11.05
N LYS A 33 2.70 -0.27 11.22
CA LYS A 33 3.26 -1.30 12.09
C LYS A 33 2.73 -1.19 13.52
N ASN A 34 2.72 0.01 14.08
CA ASN A 34 2.20 0.27 15.43
C ASN A 34 0.70 -0.05 15.54
N LEU A 35 -0.07 0.26 14.49
CA LEU A 35 -1.48 -0.11 14.42
C LEU A 35 -1.68 -1.63 14.41
N LEU A 36 -0.95 -2.33 13.55
CA LEU A 36 -1.06 -3.80 13.45
C LEU A 36 -0.66 -4.49 14.75
N LEU A 37 0.40 -4.04 15.43
CA LEU A 37 0.81 -4.57 16.72
C LEU A 37 -0.21 -4.32 17.83
N LYS A 38 -1.02 -3.27 17.75
CA LYS A 38 -2.15 -3.05 18.66
C LYS A 38 -3.31 -4.01 18.40
N LEU A 39 -3.52 -4.37 17.13
CA LEU A 39 -4.62 -5.28 16.72
C LEU A 39 -4.25 -6.75 16.93
N GLU A 40 -3.00 -7.12 16.67
CA GLU A 40 -2.46 -8.46 16.82
C GLU A 40 -1.03 -8.38 17.38
N PRO A 41 -0.88 -8.41 18.72
CA PRO A 41 0.44 -8.26 19.36
C PRO A 41 1.47 -9.33 18.99
N SER A 42 1.02 -10.49 18.51
CA SER A 42 1.88 -11.63 18.11
C SER A 42 2.34 -11.55 16.65
N VAL A 43 1.89 -10.56 15.87
CA VAL A 43 2.26 -10.45 14.46
C VAL A 43 3.75 -10.10 14.30
N ALA A 44 4.47 -10.86 13.47
CA ALA A 44 5.80 -10.49 13.02
C ALA A 44 5.68 -9.53 11.83
N ILE A 45 6.40 -8.41 11.90
CA ILE A 45 6.32 -7.37 10.87
C ILE A 45 7.71 -6.97 10.42
N GLU A 46 7.90 -6.98 9.12
CA GLU A 46 9.09 -6.43 8.47
C GLU A 46 8.71 -5.30 7.53
N VAL A 47 9.61 -4.32 7.37
CA VAL A 47 9.43 -3.20 6.44
C VAL A 47 10.47 -3.30 5.34
N VAL A 48 10.06 -3.10 4.08
CA VAL A 48 10.94 -3.02 2.92
C VAL A 48 10.77 -1.69 2.20
N HIS A 49 11.89 -1.16 1.70
CA HIS A 49 11.93 0.05 0.91
C HIS A 49 12.30 -0.32 -0.53
N PRO A 50 11.38 -0.25 -1.51
CA PRO A 50 11.65 -0.67 -2.89
C PRO A 50 12.81 0.06 -3.58
N GLY A 51 13.15 1.27 -3.12
CA GLY A 51 14.32 2.00 -3.58
C GLY A 51 15.67 1.40 -3.18
N LYS A 52 15.69 0.46 -2.22
CA LYS A 52 16.92 -0.16 -1.70
C LYS A 52 17.07 -1.59 -2.23
N ASP A 53 17.84 -1.77 -3.28
CA ASP A 53 17.99 -3.04 -4.01
C ASP A 53 18.43 -4.20 -3.10
N ILE A 54 19.26 -3.95 -2.09
CA ILE A 54 19.72 -4.98 -1.13
C ILE A 54 18.54 -5.48 -0.27
N GLU A 55 17.70 -4.57 0.24
CA GLU A 55 16.51 -4.94 1.02
C GLU A 55 15.55 -5.75 0.15
N VAL A 56 15.29 -5.30 -1.09
CA VAL A 56 14.43 -5.98 -2.06
C VAL A 56 14.91 -7.41 -2.32
N LYS A 57 16.18 -7.60 -2.65
CA LYS A 57 16.76 -8.94 -2.89
C LYS A 57 16.63 -9.84 -1.68
N SER A 58 16.94 -9.32 -0.47
CA SER A 58 16.83 -10.06 0.79
C SER A 58 15.38 -10.50 1.05
N VAL A 59 14.41 -9.63 0.83
CA VAL A 59 12.98 -9.95 1.05
C VAL A 59 12.47 -10.94 0.01
N LEU A 60 12.79 -10.73 -1.28
CA LEU A 60 12.32 -11.62 -2.35
C LEU A 60 12.86 -13.05 -2.19
N SER A 61 14.09 -13.24 -1.71
CA SER A 61 14.66 -14.58 -1.47
C SER A 61 13.87 -15.39 -0.45
N ARG A 62 13.06 -14.76 0.39
CA ARG A 62 12.23 -15.38 1.43
C ARG A 62 10.78 -14.90 1.42
N ILE A 63 10.31 -14.39 0.30
CA ILE A 63 8.96 -13.82 0.16
C ILE A 63 7.86 -14.80 0.60
N ASN A 64 8.08 -16.10 0.42
CA ASN A 64 7.13 -17.13 0.81
C ASN A 64 6.96 -17.28 2.33
N THR A 65 7.85 -16.73 3.15
CA THR A 65 7.69 -16.73 4.61
C THR A 65 6.64 -15.73 5.09
N PHE A 66 6.27 -14.75 4.26
CA PHE A 66 5.24 -13.77 4.59
C PHE A 66 3.85 -14.27 4.23
N ASN A 67 2.90 -14.12 5.15
CA ASN A 67 1.49 -14.46 4.95
C ASN A 67 0.75 -13.42 4.09
N GLY A 68 1.22 -12.17 4.10
CA GLY A 68 0.66 -11.08 3.32
C GLY A 68 1.62 -9.90 3.17
N VAL A 69 1.33 -9.05 2.19
CA VAL A 69 2.10 -7.85 1.89
C VAL A 69 1.17 -6.64 1.93
N ILE A 70 1.58 -5.57 2.60
CA ILE A 70 0.81 -4.33 2.67
C ILE A 70 1.63 -3.21 2.03
N PHE A 71 1.14 -2.66 0.93
CA PHE A 71 1.69 -1.47 0.31
C PHE A 71 1.05 -0.24 0.95
N THR A 72 1.87 0.65 1.53
CA THR A 72 1.38 1.85 2.22
C THR A 72 1.04 2.97 1.25
N GLY A 73 0.42 4.03 1.77
CA GLY A 73 0.35 5.32 1.09
C GLY A 73 1.72 5.95 0.92
N GLY A 74 1.82 6.96 0.07
CA GLY A 74 3.05 7.70 -0.20
C GLY A 74 2.78 9.01 -0.91
N ALA A 75 3.79 9.87 -0.99
CA ALA A 75 3.70 11.22 -1.56
C ALA A 75 4.08 11.29 -3.06
N MET A 76 4.66 10.22 -3.62
CA MET A 76 5.04 10.17 -5.03
C MET A 76 3.80 10.17 -5.94
N ARG A 77 3.98 10.57 -7.18
CA ARG A 77 2.95 10.57 -8.23
C ARG A 77 3.35 9.57 -9.31
N VAL A 78 2.53 8.54 -9.55
CA VAL A 78 2.87 7.46 -10.50
C VAL A 78 3.10 7.95 -11.92
N ASN A 79 2.47 9.07 -12.29
CA ASN A 79 2.60 9.65 -13.62
C ASN A 79 3.96 10.36 -13.86
N ASP A 80 4.76 10.62 -12.82
CA ASP A 80 6.09 11.20 -12.95
C ASP A 80 7.15 10.21 -13.50
N GLN A 81 6.84 8.91 -13.48
CA GLN A 81 7.62 7.82 -14.09
C GLN A 81 9.11 7.79 -13.70
N THR A 82 9.45 8.22 -12.49
CA THR A 82 10.83 8.18 -11.99
C THR A 82 11.33 6.74 -11.80
N ASP A 83 12.63 6.56 -11.62
CA ASP A 83 13.21 5.24 -11.39
C ASP A 83 12.77 4.65 -10.05
N GLU A 84 12.53 5.48 -9.03
CA GLU A 84 11.95 5.06 -7.77
C GLU A 84 10.55 4.47 -7.97
N ILE A 85 9.71 5.12 -8.77
CA ILE A 85 8.37 4.63 -9.09
C ILE A 85 8.44 3.28 -9.81
N LYS A 86 9.34 3.15 -10.78
CA LYS A 86 9.56 1.87 -11.50
C LYS A 86 9.99 0.75 -10.55
N LYS A 87 10.85 1.04 -9.56
CA LYS A 87 11.25 0.07 -8.53
C LYS A 87 10.06 -0.39 -7.69
N HIS A 88 9.16 0.52 -7.31
CA HIS A 88 7.94 0.17 -6.59
C HIS A 88 7.02 -0.73 -7.44
N ILE A 89 6.81 -0.39 -8.72
CA ILE A 89 5.99 -1.18 -9.65
C ILE A 89 6.60 -2.57 -9.85
N ASN A 90 7.92 -2.66 -10.07
CA ASN A 90 8.62 -3.93 -10.24
C ASN A 90 8.49 -4.81 -9.00
N PHE A 91 8.65 -4.23 -7.79
CA PHE A 91 8.47 -4.98 -6.55
C PHE A 91 7.03 -5.50 -6.38
N ALA A 92 6.03 -4.71 -6.76
CA ALA A 92 4.63 -5.15 -6.75
C ALA A 92 4.40 -6.30 -7.75
N SER A 93 5.00 -6.22 -8.96
CA SER A 93 4.94 -7.29 -9.95
C SER A 93 5.55 -8.59 -9.42
N GLU A 94 6.68 -8.52 -8.72
CA GLU A 94 7.26 -9.70 -8.07
C GLU A 94 6.33 -10.27 -7.01
N CYS A 95 5.68 -9.44 -6.18
CA CYS A 95 4.70 -9.92 -5.21
C CYS A 95 3.52 -10.65 -5.88
N PHE A 96 3.05 -10.21 -7.05
CA PHE A 96 2.04 -10.91 -7.84
C PHE A 96 2.57 -12.25 -8.40
N ASN A 97 3.80 -12.28 -8.94
CA ASN A 97 4.43 -13.50 -9.44
C ASN A 97 4.52 -14.59 -8.36
N TYR A 98 4.72 -14.20 -7.10
CA TYR A 98 4.73 -15.11 -5.95
C TYR A 98 3.33 -15.36 -5.35
N ASN A 99 2.25 -14.95 -6.01
CA ASN A 99 0.87 -15.13 -5.54
C ASN A 99 0.62 -14.64 -4.09
N LYS A 100 1.25 -13.54 -3.70
CA LYS A 100 1.08 -12.97 -2.35
C LYS A 100 -0.32 -12.35 -2.18
N LYS A 101 -0.87 -12.49 -0.98
CA LYS A 101 -2.05 -11.71 -0.58
C LYS A 101 -1.62 -10.27 -0.36
N ILE A 102 -2.24 -9.34 -1.07
CA ILE A 102 -1.85 -7.93 -1.07
C ILE A 102 -2.99 -7.06 -0.55
N LEU A 103 -2.66 -6.18 0.40
CA LEU A 103 -3.45 -5.00 0.72
C LEU A 103 -2.70 -3.78 0.21
N ALA A 104 -3.35 -2.98 -0.63
CA ALA A 104 -2.75 -1.80 -1.23
C ALA A 104 -3.54 -0.55 -0.85
N ILE A 105 -2.88 0.46 -0.27
CA ILE A 105 -3.49 1.66 0.30
C ILE A 105 -2.99 2.89 -0.46
N CYS A 106 -3.90 3.71 -1.01
CA CYS A 106 -3.60 4.99 -1.67
C CYS A 106 -2.51 4.83 -2.75
N TRP A 107 -1.31 5.37 -2.55
CA TRP A 107 -0.15 5.18 -3.43
C TRP A 107 0.10 3.69 -3.75
N GLY A 108 0.06 2.84 -2.74
CA GLY A 108 0.22 1.40 -2.93
C GLY A 108 -0.83 0.81 -3.89
N LEU A 109 -2.08 1.28 -3.86
CA LEU A 109 -3.12 0.86 -4.80
C LEU A 109 -2.78 1.28 -6.24
N GLN A 110 -2.28 2.50 -6.44
CA GLN A 110 -1.87 2.99 -7.76
C GLN A 110 -0.72 2.15 -8.32
N VAL A 111 0.32 1.90 -7.52
CA VAL A 111 1.47 1.04 -7.88
C VAL A 111 1.02 -0.39 -8.23
N CYS A 112 0.21 -0.99 -7.38
CA CYS A 112 -0.30 -2.35 -7.62
C CYS A 112 -1.23 -2.41 -8.85
N SER A 113 -2.00 -1.36 -9.12
CA SER A 113 -2.84 -1.30 -10.33
C SER A 113 -1.98 -1.29 -11.60
N LEU A 114 -0.90 -0.49 -11.63
CA LEU A 114 0.03 -0.47 -12.76
C LEU A 114 0.78 -1.80 -12.91
N ALA A 115 1.23 -2.39 -11.80
CA ALA A 115 1.90 -3.69 -11.80
C ALA A 115 1.00 -4.82 -12.33
N ALA A 116 -0.31 -4.71 -12.14
CA ALA A 116 -1.31 -5.64 -12.68
C ALA A 116 -1.73 -5.33 -14.13
N GLY A 117 -1.09 -4.37 -14.80
CA GLY A 117 -1.42 -3.96 -16.17
C GLY A 117 -2.59 -2.98 -16.29
N GLY A 118 -3.04 -2.40 -15.17
CA GLY A 118 -4.05 -1.36 -15.13
C GLY A 118 -3.51 0.02 -15.54
N ILE A 119 -4.39 1.01 -15.50
CA ILE A 119 -4.07 2.40 -15.85
C ILE A 119 -4.39 3.28 -14.65
N VAL A 120 -3.48 4.18 -14.34
CA VAL A 120 -3.68 5.28 -13.39
C VAL A 120 -3.47 6.59 -14.13
N SER A 121 -4.42 7.48 -14.05
CA SER A 121 -4.38 8.77 -14.74
C SER A 121 -4.84 9.89 -13.82
N PRO A 122 -4.35 11.11 -14.02
CA PRO A 122 -4.85 12.27 -13.30
C PRO A 122 -6.36 12.41 -13.41
N GLY A 123 -7.00 12.78 -12.31
CA GLY A 123 -8.43 13.06 -12.31
C GLY A 123 -8.79 14.19 -13.26
N LYS A 124 -9.89 14.04 -14.01
CA LYS A 124 -10.36 15.06 -14.99
C LYS A 124 -10.54 16.44 -14.37
N ASN A 125 -10.85 16.52 -13.07
CA ASN A 125 -11.09 17.75 -12.33
C ASN A 125 -9.91 18.14 -11.41
N GLY A 126 -8.74 17.55 -11.61
CA GLY A 126 -7.56 17.74 -10.75
C GLY A 126 -7.60 16.90 -9.47
N ALA A 127 -6.88 17.37 -8.45
CA ALA A 127 -6.75 16.67 -7.19
C ALA A 127 -8.11 16.42 -6.48
N HIS A 128 -8.28 15.25 -5.93
CA HIS A 128 -9.45 14.91 -5.11
C HIS A 128 -9.08 15.08 -3.63
N LEU A 129 -9.54 16.18 -3.04
CA LEU A 129 -9.26 16.53 -1.65
C LEU A 129 -10.58 16.76 -0.91
N GLY A 130 -10.97 15.84 -0.02
CA GLY A 130 -12.19 16.00 0.75
C GLY A 130 -12.90 14.68 1.06
N ILE A 131 -14.21 14.67 0.90
CA ILE A 131 -15.05 13.50 1.15
C ILE A 131 -15.59 12.95 -0.17
N ALA A 132 -15.23 11.73 -0.50
CA ALA A 132 -15.90 10.96 -1.55
C ALA A 132 -17.25 10.49 -0.99
N SER A 133 -18.32 11.07 -1.50
CA SER A 133 -19.69 10.74 -1.09
C SER A 133 -20.31 9.68 -2.00
N ASN A 134 -21.26 8.93 -1.44
CA ASN A 134 -21.99 7.89 -2.15
C ASN A 134 -21.09 6.78 -2.75
N VAL A 135 -20.03 6.40 -2.05
CA VAL A 135 -19.19 5.26 -2.45
C VAL A 135 -20.02 3.99 -2.33
N LYS A 136 -20.17 3.27 -3.43
CA LYS A 136 -21.03 2.10 -3.54
C LYS A 136 -20.19 0.82 -3.68
N ILE A 137 -20.46 -0.16 -2.83
CA ILE A 137 -19.84 -1.49 -2.96
C ILE A 137 -20.43 -2.19 -4.17
N ASN A 138 -19.58 -2.63 -5.10
CA ASN A 138 -20.01 -3.40 -6.27
C ASN A 138 -20.26 -4.89 -5.92
N GLU A 139 -20.76 -5.68 -6.86
CA GLU A 139 -21.11 -7.08 -6.62
C GLU A 139 -19.90 -7.96 -6.19
N THR A 140 -18.70 -7.66 -6.68
CA THR A 140 -17.48 -8.33 -6.27
C THR A 140 -17.12 -7.97 -4.83
N GLY A 141 -17.19 -6.68 -4.48
CA GLY A 141 -16.90 -6.18 -3.13
C GLY A 141 -17.85 -6.77 -2.09
N LYS A 142 -19.14 -6.94 -2.39
CA LYS A 142 -20.12 -7.56 -1.48
C LYS A 142 -19.72 -8.97 -1.04
N LYS A 143 -18.99 -9.70 -1.86
CA LYS A 143 -18.51 -11.06 -1.59
C LYS A 143 -17.14 -11.08 -0.90
N HIS A 144 -16.46 -9.94 -0.82
CA HIS A 144 -15.11 -9.87 -0.31
C HIS A 144 -15.10 -9.78 1.22
N PRO A 145 -14.31 -10.60 1.94
CA PRO A 145 -14.30 -10.66 3.42
C PRO A 145 -14.05 -9.30 4.11
N MET A 146 -13.23 -8.43 3.50
CA MET A 146 -12.92 -7.11 4.07
C MET A 146 -14.12 -6.15 4.09
N TYR A 147 -15.19 -6.44 3.33
CA TYR A 147 -16.42 -5.64 3.32
C TYR A 147 -17.55 -6.27 4.15
N LYS A 148 -17.24 -7.35 4.88
CA LYS A 148 -18.20 -7.93 5.82
C LYS A 148 -18.68 -6.85 6.79
N ASP A 149 -19.98 -6.75 6.97
CA ASP A 149 -20.65 -5.79 7.87
C ASP A 149 -20.47 -4.30 7.46
N LYS A 150 -19.89 -4.02 6.28
CA LYS A 150 -19.78 -2.66 5.73
C LYS A 150 -21.12 -2.26 5.10
N LEU A 151 -21.53 -1.02 5.34
CA LEU A 151 -22.69 -0.45 4.65
C LEU A 151 -22.50 -0.49 3.14
N PHE A 152 -23.56 -0.82 2.39
CA PHE A 152 -23.53 -0.87 0.94
C PHE A 152 -23.18 0.48 0.30
N LEU A 153 -23.60 1.56 0.92
CA LEU A 153 -23.35 2.95 0.54
C LEU A 153 -22.73 3.68 1.73
N PHE A 154 -21.62 4.38 1.51
CA PHE A 154 -20.92 5.11 2.55
C PHE A 154 -20.17 6.31 2.00
N ASN A 155 -19.74 7.19 2.90
CA ASN A 155 -18.82 8.29 2.59
C ASN A 155 -17.45 7.96 3.16
N THR A 156 -16.39 8.43 2.52
CA THR A 156 -15.02 8.21 2.98
C THR A 156 -14.13 9.40 2.66
N PRO A 157 -13.16 9.72 3.53
CA PRO A 157 -12.12 10.66 3.17
C PRO A 157 -11.40 10.21 1.90
N ALA A 158 -11.12 11.16 1.01
CA ALA A 158 -10.37 10.94 -0.21
C ALA A 158 -9.31 12.04 -0.35
N PHE A 159 -8.07 11.61 -0.58
CA PHE A 159 -6.93 12.48 -0.73
C PHE A 159 -5.99 11.89 -1.76
N ASN A 160 -6.09 12.34 -3.02
CA ASN A 160 -5.19 11.89 -4.07
C ASN A 160 -5.10 12.92 -5.20
N PHE A 161 -3.97 12.87 -5.91
CA PHE A 161 -3.66 13.77 -7.02
C PHE A 161 -3.75 13.09 -8.39
N ASP A 162 -3.72 11.77 -8.41
CA ASP A 162 -3.81 10.91 -9.60
C ASP A 162 -5.00 9.99 -9.52
#